data_1dae0a11c6bcca394bd725be857c885c
#
_entry.id   1dae0a11c6bcca394bd725be857c885c
#
_cell.length_a   1.000
_cell.length_b   1.000
_cell.length_c   1.000
_cell.angle_alpha   90.00
_cell.angle_beta   90.00
_cell.angle_gamma   90.00
#
_symmetry.space_group_name_H-M   'P 1'
#
loop_
_entity.id
_entity.type
_entity.pdbx_description
1 polymer ?
#
loop_
_entity_poly.entity_id
_entity_poly.type
_entity_poly.pdbx_seq_one_letter_code
_entity_poly.pdbx_strand_id
1 'polypeptide(L)'
;MNESVNYLMSKSTLIIVIDDLGRGGAEILLMGILPELNKKFTVIIVTLSEKFEFEPGELICTKIYSLGFSGKKSFLPAILKLKKIIKENRPQLVHAHLLKSSIVARAACPSHIPLVYTLHTIMSKDAFDNSRLYKLMEEYTIRKNHSVIAVSQAVLDDYKKTIDLPGRFFILKNYVEDTFLQPRISHTEIQIFKEIKLLAVGNIKPVKNYEYLLKAFEHLQSLPVSLHIYGQGEANATAALQKHIDSKNLNIELKGGVDNIAALLPAYDLFVMSSLYEGFGIAPVEAMGMGLPLLLSDIPVFKEITYDNALFFNLDDPMDFVKLIQNISENKYDLKNLSARGIQLAKEHYSKEIYLEKLFLIYDQLTESTEE
;
A
#
# COMPACT_ATOMS: atom_id res chain seq x y z
N MET A 1 21.08 -8.21 -51.60
CA MET A 1 20.44 -8.95 -50.49
C MET A 1 21.06 -8.44 -49.20
N ASN A 2 20.42 -7.49 -48.56
CA ASN A 2 20.82 -6.98 -47.23
C ASN A 2 20.01 -7.79 -46.20
N GLU A 3 20.69 -8.73 -45.57
CA GLU A 3 20.21 -9.35 -44.36
C GLU A 3 20.33 -8.33 -43.21
N SER A 4 19.22 -7.70 -42.88
CA SER A 4 19.04 -6.96 -41.63
C SER A 4 19.05 -7.97 -40.49
N VAL A 5 20.22 -8.18 -39.88
CA VAL A 5 20.36 -8.91 -38.64
C VAL A 5 19.62 -8.10 -37.56
N ASN A 6 18.38 -8.49 -37.25
CA ASN A 6 17.68 -8.07 -36.06
C ASN A 6 18.47 -8.58 -34.84
N TYR A 7 19.37 -7.77 -34.30
CA TYR A 7 19.88 -7.94 -32.94
C TYR A 7 18.69 -7.78 -32.00
N LEU A 8 18.08 -8.89 -31.65
CA LEU A 8 17.21 -8.96 -30.45
C LEU A 8 18.14 -8.64 -29.26
N MET A 9 18.21 -7.37 -28.89
CA MET A 9 18.87 -6.96 -27.64
C MET A 9 18.26 -7.80 -26.52
N SER A 10 19.10 -8.63 -25.87
CA SER A 10 18.65 -9.42 -24.72
C SER A 10 18.17 -8.46 -23.65
N LYS A 11 16.93 -8.66 -23.18
CA LYS A 11 16.37 -7.83 -22.10
C LYS A 11 17.30 -7.85 -20.88
N SER A 12 17.49 -6.70 -20.27
CA SER A 12 18.19 -6.55 -18.98
C SER A 12 17.52 -7.39 -17.91
N THR A 13 18.30 -8.01 -17.02
CA THR A 13 17.76 -8.83 -15.93
C THR A 13 17.46 -7.97 -14.70
N LEU A 14 16.22 -8.05 -14.21
CA LEU A 14 15.76 -7.46 -12.97
C LEU A 14 15.49 -8.57 -11.95
N ILE A 15 16.13 -8.49 -10.77
CA ILE A 15 15.79 -9.37 -9.64
C ILE A 15 14.92 -8.58 -8.68
N ILE A 16 13.73 -9.12 -8.39
CA ILE A 16 12.81 -8.60 -7.37
C ILE A 16 12.88 -9.51 -6.16
N VAL A 17 13.13 -8.95 -4.97
CA VAL A 17 13.20 -9.71 -3.71
C VAL A 17 12.05 -9.27 -2.82
N ILE A 18 11.22 -10.22 -2.37
CA ILE A 18 10.04 -9.95 -1.53
C ILE A 18 9.90 -11.01 -0.43
N ASP A 19 9.23 -10.69 0.69
CA ASP A 19 9.12 -11.62 1.82
C ASP A 19 8.38 -12.91 1.44
N ASP A 20 7.24 -12.78 0.77
CA ASP A 20 6.45 -13.89 0.22
C ASP A 20 5.51 -13.37 -0.88
N LEU A 21 4.64 -14.21 -1.40
CA LEU A 21 3.58 -13.87 -2.35
C LEU A 21 2.20 -14.20 -1.75
N GLY A 22 1.97 -13.69 -0.53
CA GLY A 22 0.63 -13.61 0.04
C GLY A 22 -0.21 -12.51 -0.62
N ARG A 23 -1.47 -12.34 -0.21
CA ARG A 23 -2.36 -11.28 -0.71
C ARG A 23 -2.31 -10.02 0.16
N GLY A 24 -1.10 -9.50 0.40
CA GLY A 24 -0.88 -8.19 1.01
C GLY A 24 -0.87 -7.05 -0.02
N GLY A 25 -0.91 -5.80 0.45
CA GLY A 25 -0.96 -4.65 -0.46
C GLY A 25 0.29 -4.50 -1.34
N ALA A 26 1.48 -4.77 -0.81
CA ALA A 26 2.72 -4.68 -1.58
C ALA A 26 2.82 -5.79 -2.64
N GLU A 27 2.37 -6.99 -2.30
CA GLU A 27 2.35 -8.16 -3.19
C GLU A 27 1.35 -7.96 -4.33
N ILE A 28 0.14 -7.48 -4.04
CA ILE A 28 -0.88 -7.18 -5.06
C ILE A 28 -0.37 -6.11 -6.03
N LEU A 29 0.24 -5.04 -5.52
CA LEU A 29 0.82 -3.99 -6.35
C LEU A 29 1.95 -4.52 -7.25
N LEU A 30 2.85 -5.36 -6.71
CA LEU A 30 3.90 -5.98 -7.49
C LEU A 30 3.31 -6.87 -8.59
N MET A 31 2.36 -7.71 -8.25
CA MET A 31 1.70 -8.62 -9.21
C MET A 31 1.03 -7.87 -10.35
N GLY A 32 0.36 -6.76 -10.04
CA GLY A 32 -0.32 -5.94 -11.04
C GLY A 32 0.59 -5.28 -12.07
N ILE A 33 1.89 -5.10 -11.77
CA ILE A 33 2.87 -4.51 -12.70
C ILE A 33 3.79 -5.53 -13.38
N LEU A 34 3.79 -6.80 -12.95
CA LEU A 34 4.66 -7.84 -13.52
C LEU A 34 4.54 -7.98 -15.04
N PRO A 35 3.34 -7.94 -15.65
CA PRO A 35 3.21 -7.99 -17.11
C PRO A 35 4.02 -6.90 -17.82
N GLU A 36 3.96 -5.67 -17.31
CA GLU A 36 4.66 -4.52 -17.90
C GLU A 36 6.18 -4.59 -17.65
N LEU A 37 6.60 -5.03 -16.45
CA LEU A 37 8.00 -5.27 -16.16
C LEU A 37 8.60 -6.33 -17.10
N ASN A 38 7.86 -7.41 -17.39
CA ASN A 38 8.33 -8.47 -18.29
C ASN A 38 8.39 -8.02 -19.76
N LYS A 39 7.71 -6.95 -20.17
CA LYS A 39 7.90 -6.36 -21.51
C LYS A 39 9.30 -5.73 -21.63
N LYS A 40 9.81 -5.11 -20.56
CA LYS A 40 11.08 -4.35 -20.54
C LYS A 40 12.26 -5.19 -20.03
N PHE A 41 12.04 -6.10 -19.07
CA PHE A 41 13.09 -6.85 -18.38
C PHE A 41 12.89 -8.37 -18.46
N THR A 42 13.96 -9.12 -18.25
CA THR A 42 13.90 -10.52 -17.81
C THR A 42 13.71 -10.51 -16.29
N VAL A 43 12.48 -10.70 -15.82
CA VAL A 43 12.14 -10.59 -14.40
C VAL A 43 12.34 -11.91 -13.68
N ILE A 44 13.10 -11.87 -12.59
CA ILE A 44 13.31 -12.97 -11.66
C ILE A 44 12.78 -12.56 -10.30
N ILE A 45 11.84 -13.34 -9.75
CA ILE A 45 11.30 -13.13 -8.40
C ILE A 45 12.05 -14.03 -7.42
N VAL A 46 12.47 -13.47 -6.30
CA VAL A 46 13.07 -14.21 -5.18
C VAL A 46 12.24 -13.93 -3.93
N THR A 47 11.57 -14.95 -3.41
CA THR A 47 10.82 -14.87 -2.15
C THR A 47 11.67 -15.37 -0.99
N LEU A 48 11.47 -14.80 0.20
CA LEU A 48 12.11 -15.34 1.40
C LEU A 48 11.46 -16.66 1.80
N SER A 49 10.13 -16.73 1.86
CA SER A 49 9.37 -17.93 2.24
C SER A 49 8.64 -18.55 1.04
N GLU A 50 8.07 -19.74 1.26
CA GLU A 50 7.32 -20.51 0.24
C GLU A 50 5.81 -20.22 0.28
N LYS A 51 5.39 -19.12 0.88
CA LYS A 51 3.97 -18.74 0.90
C LYS A 51 3.59 -18.13 -0.46
N PHE A 52 2.69 -18.82 -1.16
CA PHE A 52 2.16 -18.41 -2.46
C PHE A 52 0.63 -18.48 -2.40
N GLU A 53 -0.03 -17.33 -2.59
CA GLU A 53 -1.51 -17.24 -2.60
C GLU A 53 -2.04 -16.77 -3.97
N PHE A 54 -1.16 -16.62 -4.97
CA PHE A 54 -1.51 -16.33 -6.36
C PHE A 54 -1.49 -17.61 -7.19
N GLU A 55 -2.41 -17.69 -8.16
CA GLU A 55 -2.45 -18.82 -9.09
C GLU A 55 -1.22 -18.79 -10.03
N PRO A 56 -0.73 -19.95 -10.49
CA PRO A 56 0.43 -20.01 -11.37
C PRO A 56 0.32 -19.15 -12.64
N GLY A 57 -0.88 -18.94 -13.16
CA GLY A 57 -1.15 -18.09 -14.33
C GLY A 57 -1.07 -16.59 -14.07
N GLU A 58 -1.15 -16.15 -12.81
CA GLU A 58 -0.99 -14.75 -12.42
C GLU A 58 0.49 -14.36 -12.31
N LEU A 59 1.39 -15.34 -12.14
CA LEU A 59 2.83 -15.13 -11.92
C LEU A 59 3.59 -14.98 -13.26
N ILE A 60 3.44 -13.83 -13.90
CA ILE A 60 4.14 -13.53 -15.17
C ILE A 60 5.56 -13.08 -14.86
N CYS A 61 6.49 -14.03 -14.75
CA CYS A 61 7.91 -13.78 -14.57
C CYS A 61 8.74 -14.90 -15.21
N THR A 62 10.05 -14.66 -15.43
CA THR A 62 10.93 -15.64 -16.08
C THR A 62 11.29 -16.80 -15.16
N LYS A 63 11.55 -16.49 -13.88
CA LYS A 63 11.92 -17.49 -12.85
C LYS A 63 11.44 -17.04 -11.47
N ILE A 64 11.16 -18.02 -10.61
CA ILE A 64 10.88 -17.80 -9.19
C ILE A 64 11.84 -18.68 -8.38
N TYR A 65 12.43 -18.08 -7.35
CA TYR A 65 13.25 -18.78 -6.36
C TYR A 65 12.69 -18.55 -4.96
N SER A 66 12.70 -19.56 -4.10
CA SER A 66 12.46 -19.39 -2.66
C SER A 66 13.75 -19.61 -1.87
N LEU A 67 14.00 -18.74 -0.90
CA LEU A 67 15.18 -18.83 -0.05
C LEU A 67 14.97 -19.79 1.13
N GLY A 68 13.73 -20.21 1.43
CA GLY A 68 13.38 -21.11 2.52
C GLY A 68 13.55 -20.45 3.89
N PHE A 69 13.19 -19.17 4.00
CA PHE A 69 13.31 -18.40 5.23
C PHE A 69 12.21 -18.79 6.23
N SER A 70 12.59 -19.25 7.41
CA SER A 70 11.66 -19.70 8.46
C SER A 70 11.82 -18.95 9.79
N GLY A 71 12.66 -17.92 9.83
CA GLY A 71 12.86 -17.11 11.04
C GLY A 71 14.26 -16.51 11.17
N LYS A 72 14.56 -15.91 12.31
CA LYS A 72 15.80 -15.12 12.52
C LYS A 72 17.10 -15.88 12.20
N LYS A 73 17.15 -17.17 12.41
CA LYS A 73 18.33 -18.01 12.09
C LYS A 73 18.53 -18.21 10.60
N SER A 74 17.53 -17.92 9.78
CA SER A 74 17.56 -18.10 8.32
C SER A 74 18.20 -16.92 7.57
N PHE A 75 18.55 -15.80 8.22
CA PHE A 75 19.14 -14.64 7.51
C PHE A 75 20.45 -15.01 6.78
N LEU A 76 21.41 -15.62 7.46
CA LEU A 76 22.68 -15.96 6.82
C LEU A 76 22.52 -16.98 5.68
N PRO A 77 21.80 -18.10 5.81
CA PRO A 77 21.48 -18.97 4.69
C PRO A 77 20.79 -18.27 3.53
N ALA A 78 19.82 -17.40 3.79
CA ALA A 78 19.11 -16.64 2.76
C ALA A 78 20.06 -15.69 2.01
N ILE A 79 20.93 -14.97 2.72
CA ILE A 79 21.94 -14.09 2.12
C ILE A 79 22.89 -14.89 1.19
N LEU A 80 23.36 -16.06 1.62
CA LEU A 80 24.27 -16.89 0.82
C LEU A 80 23.57 -17.44 -0.44
N LYS A 81 22.31 -17.89 -0.32
CA LYS A 81 21.52 -18.34 -1.47
C LYS A 81 21.26 -17.19 -2.45
N LEU A 82 20.87 -16.00 -1.95
CA LEU A 82 20.63 -14.84 -2.81
C LEU A 82 21.91 -14.38 -3.51
N LYS A 83 23.07 -14.38 -2.84
CA LYS A 83 24.38 -14.13 -3.47
C LYS A 83 24.63 -15.05 -4.65
N LYS A 84 24.34 -16.35 -4.50
CA LYS A 84 24.49 -17.33 -5.57
C LYS A 84 23.55 -17.01 -6.74
N ILE A 85 22.27 -16.72 -6.46
CA ILE A 85 21.28 -16.36 -7.50
C ILE A 85 21.71 -15.11 -8.25
N ILE A 86 22.16 -14.06 -7.56
CA ILE A 86 22.66 -12.82 -8.17
C ILE A 86 23.86 -13.12 -9.08
N LYS A 87 24.84 -13.92 -8.61
CA LYS A 87 26.02 -14.28 -9.39
C LYS A 87 25.68 -15.05 -10.67
N GLU A 88 24.73 -15.98 -10.59
CA GLU A 88 24.31 -16.82 -11.72
C GLU A 88 23.50 -16.05 -12.77
N ASN A 89 22.68 -15.09 -12.35
CA ASN A 89 21.76 -14.38 -13.25
C ASN A 89 22.26 -12.99 -13.67
N ARG A 90 23.32 -12.45 -13.05
CA ARG A 90 23.99 -11.18 -13.40
C ARG A 90 22.99 -10.04 -13.65
N PRO A 91 22.13 -9.67 -12.68
CA PRO A 91 21.13 -8.66 -12.89
C PRO A 91 21.76 -7.27 -13.06
N GLN A 92 21.13 -6.42 -13.85
CA GLN A 92 21.45 -5.00 -13.94
C GLN A 92 20.88 -4.20 -12.77
N LEU A 93 19.84 -4.71 -12.11
CA LEU A 93 19.20 -4.06 -10.98
C LEU A 93 18.62 -5.11 -10.03
N VAL A 94 18.72 -4.84 -8.73
CA VAL A 94 18.01 -5.57 -7.67
C VAL A 94 17.02 -4.63 -7.00
N HIS A 95 15.74 -5.00 -6.96
CA HIS A 95 14.69 -4.27 -6.27
C HIS A 95 14.09 -5.12 -5.14
N ALA A 96 14.21 -4.66 -3.90
CA ALA A 96 13.68 -5.35 -2.75
C ALA A 96 12.40 -4.67 -2.21
N HIS A 97 11.44 -5.47 -1.77
CA HIS A 97 10.21 -5.00 -1.13
C HIS A 97 10.10 -5.58 0.27
N LEU A 98 9.58 -4.80 1.21
CA LEU A 98 9.43 -5.17 2.62
C LEU A 98 10.76 -5.29 3.38
N LEU A 99 10.68 -5.27 4.72
CA LEU A 99 11.85 -5.13 5.59
C LEU A 99 12.85 -6.26 5.49
N LYS A 100 12.39 -7.52 5.67
CA LYS A 100 13.31 -8.67 5.77
C LYS A 100 14.03 -8.92 4.44
N SER A 101 13.29 -8.84 3.35
CA SER A 101 13.82 -8.94 1.98
C SER A 101 14.83 -7.85 1.69
N SER A 102 14.55 -6.61 2.13
CA SER A 102 15.48 -5.48 1.98
C SER A 102 16.79 -5.71 2.73
N ILE A 103 16.73 -6.20 3.97
CA ILE A 103 17.93 -6.56 4.75
C ILE A 103 18.73 -7.65 4.04
N VAL A 104 18.08 -8.73 3.60
CA VAL A 104 18.73 -9.85 2.89
C VAL A 104 19.34 -9.38 1.57
N ALA A 105 18.61 -8.58 0.80
CA ALA A 105 19.07 -8.05 -0.49
C ALA A 105 20.30 -7.14 -0.33
N ARG A 106 20.27 -6.19 0.62
CA ARG A 106 21.39 -5.29 0.88
C ARG A 106 22.65 -6.03 1.34
N ALA A 107 22.48 -7.07 2.17
CA ALA A 107 23.61 -7.88 2.63
C ALA A 107 24.17 -8.81 1.54
N ALA A 108 23.33 -9.23 0.58
CA ALA A 108 23.71 -10.15 -0.50
C ALA A 108 24.25 -9.45 -1.75
N CYS A 109 23.73 -8.26 -2.09
CA CYS A 109 24.02 -7.58 -3.35
C CYS A 109 25.46 -7.03 -3.37
N PRO A 110 26.26 -7.32 -4.41
CA PRO A 110 27.56 -6.70 -4.62
C PRO A 110 27.43 -5.19 -4.88
N SER A 111 28.45 -4.41 -4.50
CA SER A 111 28.42 -2.95 -4.60
C SER A 111 28.33 -2.38 -6.02
N HIS A 112 28.77 -3.15 -7.02
CA HIS A 112 28.71 -2.76 -8.43
C HIS A 112 27.33 -2.99 -9.09
N ILE A 113 26.40 -3.64 -8.39
CA ILE A 113 25.04 -3.82 -8.87
C ILE A 113 24.14 -2.82 -8.14
N PRO A 114 23.41 -1.96 -8.88
CA PRO A 114 22.45 -1.06 -8.26
C PRO A 114 21.40 -1.84 -7.44
N LEU A 115 21.12 -1.34 -6.25
CA LEU A 115 20.06 -1.89 -5.39
C LEU A 115 19.14 -0.77 -4.93
N VAL A 116 17.85 -0.98 -5.15
CA VAL A 116 16.78 -0.14 -4.61
C VAL A 116 15.87 -0.98 -3.72
N TYR A 117 15.32 -0.38 -2.68
CA TYR A 117 14.31 -1.04 -1.85
C TYR A 117 13.15 -0.10 -1.53
N THR A 118 11.94 -0.68 -1.49
CA THR A 118 10.70 0.09 -1.26
C THR A 118 10.22 -0.07 0.18
N LEU A 119 9.99 1.08 0.82
CA LEU A 119 9.37 1.21 2.13
C LEU A 119 7.86 1.36 1.95
N HIS A 120 7.08 0.37 2.41
CA HIS A 120 5.62 0.32 2.27
C HIS A 120 4.86 0.79 3.50
N THR A 121 5.55 1.03 4.63
CA THR A 121 4.92 1.31 5.92
C THR A 121 5.76 2.27 6.76
N ILE A 122 5.19 2.78 7.84
CA ILE A 122 5.88 3.59 8.87
C ILE A 122 6.79 2.66 9.70
N MET A 123 8.07 2.68 9.37
CA MET A 123 9.05 1.71 9.89
C MET A 123 9.25 1.83 11.40
N SER A 124 9.20 3.03 11.96
CA SER A 124 9.32 3.24 13.41
C SER A 124 8.23 2.49 14.17
N LYS A 125 6.99 2.49 13.66
CA LYS A 125 5.81 1.90 14.29
C LYS A 125 5.67 0.40 14.02
N ASP A 126 5.82 -0.01 12.77
CA ASP A 126 5.53 -1.39 12.37
C ASP A 126 6.68 -2.36 12.64
N ALA A 127 7.93 -1.88 12.59
CA ALA A 127 9.09 -2.75 12.67
C ALA A 127 10.01 -2.47 13.85
N PHE A 128 10.40 -1.21 14.07
CA PHE A 128 11.46 -0.87 15.01
C PHE A 128 10.98 -0.81 16.47
N ASP A 129 9.76 -0.35 16.72
CA ASP A 129 9.13 -0.41 18.05
C ASP A 129 8.99 -1.87 18.53
N ASN A 130 8.75 -2.79 17.57
CA ASN A 130 8.59 -4.20 17.87
C ASN A 130 9.90 -5.00 17.95
N SER A 131 11.01 -4.50 17.39
CA SER A 131 12.28 -5.23 17.37
C SER A 131 13.50 -4.33 17.14
N ARG A 132 14.25 -4.08 18.22
CA ARG A 132 15.57 -3.42 18.15
C ARG A 132 16.56 -4.15 17.23
N LEU A 133 16.42 -5.47 17.11
CA LEU A 133 17.28 -6.25 16.21
C LEU A 133 17.07 -5.87 14.76
N TYR A 134 15.82 -5.69 14.31
CA TYR A 134 15.56 -5.27 12.94
C TYR A 134 16.11 -3.86 12.66
N LYS A 135 15.99 -2.95 13.60
CA LYS A 135 16.61 -1.62 13.49
C LYS A 135 18.11 -1.70 13.31
N LEU A 136 18.82 -2.49 14.15
CA LEU A 136 20.26 -2.69 14.05
C LEU A 136 20.67 -3.35 12.72
N MET A 137 19.91 -4.35 12.25
CA MET A 137 20.17 -4.98 10.95
C MET A 137 19.95 -4.00 9.79
N GLU A 138 18.94 -3.14 9.91
CA GLU A 138 18.66 -2.06 8.96
C GLU A 138 19.86 -1.12 8.86
N GLU A 139 20.29 -0.54 9.98
CA GLU A 139 21.43 0.37 10.07
C GLU A 139 22.73 -0.27 9.54
N TYR A 140 22.98 -1.53 9.90
CA TYR A 140 24.22 -2.23 9.53
C TYR A 140 24.30 -2.61 8.05
N THR A 141 23.15 -2.85 7.38
CA THR A 141 23.12 -3.31 5.98
C THR A 141 23.02 -2.19 4.95
N ILE A 142 22.67 -0.98 5.37
CA ILE A 142 22.59 0.19 4.47
C ILE A 142 23.99 0.62 4.01
N ARG A 143 24.10 1.00 2.74
CA ARG A 143 25.35 1.51 2.12
C ARG A 143 25.04 2.72 1.26
N LYS A 144 26.07 3.54 0.97
CA LYS A 144 25.95 4.77 0.17
C LYS A 144 25.42 4.57 -1.25
N ASN A 145 25.67 3.40 -1.84
CA ASN A 145 25.21 3.05 -3.18
C ASN A 145 23.80 2.44 -3.22
N HIS A 146 23.14 2.28 -2.06
CA HIS A 146 21.75 1.83 -2.02
C HIS A 146 20.80 2.99 -2.21
N SER A 147 19.68 2.72 -2.88
CA SER A 147 18.61 3.69 -3.10
C SER A 147 17.32 3.25 -2.43
N VAL A 148 16.51 4.22 -2.03
CA VAL A 148 15.25 4.01 -1.32
C VAL A 148 14.10 4.58 -2.13
N ILE A 149 13.03 3.81 -2.26
CA ILE A 149 11.72 4.28 -2.68
C ILE A 149 10.82 4.32 -1.45
N ALA A 150 10.20 5.45 -1.16
CA ALA A 150 9.15 5.56 -0.16
C ALA A 150 7.80 5.77 -0.84
N VAL A 151 6.75 5.10 -0.35
CA VAL A 151 5.41 5.18 -0.95
C VAL A 151 4.69 6.50 -0.62
N SER A 152 5.22 7.28 0.31
CA SER A 152 4.73 8.62 0.68
C SER A 152 5.85 9.44 1.31
N GLN A 153 5.67 10.77 1.37
CA GLN A 153 6.57 11.65 2.10
C GLN A 153 6.58 11.31 3.59
N ALA A 154 5.43 10.97 4.16
CA ALA A 154 5.32 10.57 5.57
C ALA A 154 6.19 9.35 5.91
N VAL A 155 6.23 8.34 5.04
CA VAL A 155 7.11 7.17 5.19
C VAL A 155 8.58 7.57 5.12
N LEU A 156 8.94 8.42 4.17
CA LEU A 156 10.32 8.88 4.01
C LEU A 156 10.79 9.69 5.23
N ASP A 157 9.95 10.58 5.73
CA ASP A 157 10.27 11.43 6.88
C ASP A 157 10.41 10.62 8.17
N ASP A 158 9.54 9.61 8.37
CA ASP A 158 9.66 8.67 9.49
C ASP A 158 10.98 7.89 9.42
N TYR A 159 11.30 7.38 8.25
CA TYR A 159 12.51 6.59 8.06
C TYR A 159 13.78 7.43 8.26
N LYS A 160 13.83 8.66 7.72
CA LYS A 160 14.95 9.59 7.91
C LYS A 160 15.18 10.02 9.36
N LYS A 161 14.11 10.10 10.17
CA LYS A 161 14.25 10.38 11.61
C LYS A 161 14.89 9.23 12.39
N THR A 162 14.79 8.02 11.84
CA THR A 162 15.16 6.78 12.56
C THR A 162 16.46 6.19 12.06
N ILE A 163 16.75 6.35 10.76
CA ILE A 163 17.87 5.75 10.05
C ILE A 163 18.62 6.85 9.29
N ASP A 164 19.95 6.88 9.45
CA ASP A 164 20.82 7.73 8.62
C ASP A 164 20.89 7.16 7.19
N LEU A 165 20.36 7.93 6.23
CA LEU A 165 20.25 7.53 4.82
C LEU A 165 21.41 8.13 4.01
N PRO A 166 22.45 7.34 3.68
CA PRO A 166 23.60 7.85 2.93
C PRO A 166 23.37 7.88 1.41
N GLY A 167 22.31 7.24 0.90
CA GLY A 167 22.04 7.04 -0.53
C GLY A 167 21.00 7.97 -1.12
N ARG A 168 20.56 7.64 -2.34
CA ARG A 168 19.47 8.33 -3.04
C ARG A 168 18.11 7.89 -2.50
N PHE A 169 17.14 8.77 -2.54
CA PHE A 169 15.76 8.44 -2.17
C PHE A 169 14.76 9.04 -3.17
N PHE A 170 13.68 8.32 -3.39
CA PHE A 170 12.60 8.67 -4.31
C PHE A 170 11.26 8.51 -3.60
N ILE A 171 10.27 9.31 -3.99
CA ILE A 171 8.88 9.10 -3.61
C ILE A 171 8.15 8.53 -4.81
N LEU A 172 7.60 7.33 -4.66
CA LEU A 172 6.79 6.68 -5.66
C LEU A 172 5.47 6.26 -5.01
N LYS A 173 4.45 7.10 -5.16
CA LYS A 173 3.11 6.83 -4.65
C LYS A 173 2.55 5.57 -5.31
N ASN A 174 1.88 4.72 -4.53
CA ASN A 174 1.22 3.53 -5.06
C ASN A 174 0.15 3.91 -6.08
N TYR A 175 -0.20 2.96 -6.95
CA TYR A 175 -1.29 3.09 -7.91
C TYR A 175 -2.53 2.34 -7.42
N VAL A 176 -3.65 2.56 -8.08
CA VAL A 176 -4.86 1.74 -8.00
C VAL A 176 -5.17 1.12 -9.35
N GLU A 177 -5.85 -0.02 -9.35
CA GLU A 177 -6.24 -0.70 -10.59
C GLU A 177 -7.24 0.15 -11.38
N ASP A 178 -7.20 0.05 -12.71
CA ASP A 178 -8.02 0.85 -13.64
C ASP A 178 -9.52 0.76 -13.34
N THR A 179 -9.94 -0.35 -12.75
CA THR A 179 -11.32 -0.56 -12.31
C THR A 179 -11.80 0.50 -11.31
N PHE A 180 -10.89 1.03 -10.47
CA PHE A 180 -11.18 2.09 -9.50
C PHE A 180 -11.08 3.51 -10.11
N LEU A 181 -10.59 3.64 -11.32
CA LEU A 181 -10.53 4.92 -12.05
C LEU A 181 -11.69 5.10 -13.03
N GLN A 182 -12.66 4.18 -13.03
CA GLN A 182 -13.89 4.24 -13.81
C GLN A 182 -15.07 4.56 -12.88
N PRO A 183 -15.31 5.84 -12.57
CA PRO A 183 -16.32 6.22 -11.59
C PRO A 183 -17.70 5.71 -12.05
N ARG A 184 -18.33 4.92 -11.18
CA ARG A 184 -19.69 4.40 -11.37
C ARG A 184 -20.73 5.18 -10.57
N ILE A 185 -20.25 6.13 -9.77
CA ILE A 185 -21.07 6.91 -8.86
C ILE A 185 -21.32 8.26 -9.54
N SER A 186 -22.55 8.45 -10.02
CA SER A 186 -23.01 9.77 -10.44
C SER A 186 -23.67 10.43 -9.23
N HIS A 187 -22.92 11.19 -8.46
CA HIS A 187 -23.47 11.99 -7.37
C HIS A 187 -24.23 13.20 -7.94
N THR A 188 -25.29 12.94 -8.72
CA THR A 188 -26.20 14.00 -9.12
C THR A 188 -26.98 14.55 -7.92
N GLU A 189 -27.24 13.72 -6.92
CA GLU A 189 -27.81 14.12 -5.62
C GLU A 189 -27.46 13.04 -4.60
N ILE A 190 -26.64 13.38 -3.58
CA ILE A 190 -26.62 12.58 -2.36
C ILE A 190 -27.95 12.86 -1.68
N GLN A 191 -28.94 11.98 -1.91
CA GLN A 191 -30.20 12.06 -1.21
C GLN A 191 -30.02 11.55 0.21
N ILE A 192 -29.52 12.41 1.10
CA ILE A 192 -29.33 12.16 2.55
C ILE A 192 -30.65 11.85 3.27
N PHE A 193 -31.78 11.82 2.55
CA PHE A 193 -33.12 11.79 3.13
C PHE A 193 -33.57 10.44 3.73
N LYS A 194 -32.81 9.35 3.57
CA LYS A 194 -33.18 8.08 4.20
C LYS A 194 -32.14 7.54 5.17
N GLU A 195 -30.90 7.41 4.76
CA GLU A 195 -29.84 6.83 5.57
C GLU A 195 -28.50 7.20 4.96
N ILE A 196 -27.50 7.59 5.78
CA ILE A 196 -26.11 7.78 5.35
C ILE A 196 -25.39 6.44 5.50
N LYS A 197 -24.92 5.86 4.40
CA LYS A 197 -24.20 4.59 4.38
C LYS A 197 -22.70 4.81 4.29
N LEU A 198 -22.00 4.49 5.37
CA LEU A 198 -20.56 4.58 5.45
C LEU A 198 -19.91 3.23 5.12
N LEU A 199 -18.80 3.29 4.38
CA LEU A 199 -17.95 2.15 4.07
C LEU A 199 -16.57 2.34 4.71
N ALA A 200 -16.09 1.34 5.43
CA ALA A 200 -14.69 1.20 5.83
C ALA A 200 -14.09 -0.05 5.21
N VAL A 201 -12.87 0.05 4.70
CA VAL A 201 -12.14 -1.09 4.10
C VAL A 201 -10.75 -1.21 4.70
N GLY A 202 -10.47 -2.35 5.30
CA GLY A 202 -9.15 -2.66 5.87
C GLY A 202 -9.21 -3.77 6.89
N ASN A 203 -8.15 -4.57 6.96
CA ASN A 203 -8.05 -5.65 7.94
C ASN A 203 -8.24 -5.13 9.36
N ILE A 204 -8.90 -5.93 10.20
CA ILE A 204 -9.13 -5.61 11.61
C ILE A 204 -7.80 -5.74 12.36
N LYS A 205 -7.11 -4.61 12.47
CA LYS A 205 -5.82 -4.47 13.16
C LYS A 205 -5.85 -3.21 14.04
N PRO A 206 -5.09 -3.16 15.15
CA PRO A 206 -5.07 -2.00 16.04
C PRO A 206 -4.83 -0.66 15.31
N VAL A 207 -3.97 -0.66 14.28
CA VAL A 207 -3.64 0.54 13.50
C VAL A 207 -4.85 1.14 12.79
N LYS A 208 -5.87 0.35 12.43
CA LYS A 208 -7.09 0.82 11.76
C LYS A 208 -8.06 1.52 12.71
N ASN A 209 -7.87 1.32 14.01
CA ASN A 209 -8.55 2.04 15.09
C ASN A 209 -10.09 2.07 14.95
N TYR A 210 -10.68 0.93 14.59
CA TYR A 210 -12.14 0.82 14.44
C TYR A 210 -12.88 1.12 15.76
N GLU A 211 -12.25 0.90 16.90
CA GLU A 211 -12.83 1.26 18.21
C GLU A 211 -13.18 2.75 18.32
N TYR A 212 -12.42 3.63 17.66
CA TYR A 212 -12.76 5.05 17.59
C TYR A 212 -14.13 5.26 16.92
N LEU A 213 -14.38 4.58 15.80
CA LEU A 213 -15.67 4.66 15.11
C LEU A 213 -16.79 4.06 15.93
N LEU A 214 -16.55 2.94 16.63
CA LEU A 214 -17.56 2.37 17.54
C LEU A 214 -17.96 3.37 18.62
N LYS A 215 -16.99 4.02 19.27
CA LYS A 215 -17.25 5.07 20.28
C LYS A 215 -18.02 6.24 19.70
N ALA A 216 -17.69 6.70 18.50
CA ALA A 216 -18.43 7.76 17.84
C ALA A 216 -19.88 7.35 17.53
N PHE A 217 -20.11 6.10 17.09
CA PHE A 217 -21.44 5.58 16.80
C PHE A 217 -22.34 5.44 18.03
N GLU A 218 -21.79 5.34 19.25
CA GLU A 218 -22.59 5.41 20.48
C GLU A 218 -23.38 6.74 20.58
N HIS A 219 -22.88 7.81 19.95
CA HIS A 219 -23.48 9.14 19.94
C HIS A 219 -24.28 9.48 18.66
N LEU A 220 -24.30 8.56 17.69
CA LEU A 220 -25.00 8.75 16.40
C LEU A 220 -26.33 7.99 16.30
N GLN A 221 -26.78 7.32 17.36
CA GLN A 221 -27.99 6.48 17.34
C GLN A 221 -29.28 7.21 16.96
N SER A 222 -29.34 8.54 17.12
CA SER A 222 -30.47 9.35 16.70
C SER A 222 -30.48 9.73 15.22
N LEU A 223 -29.40 9.49 14.51
CA LEU A 223 -29.27 9.78 13.09
C LEU A 223 -29.38 8.49 12.25
N PRO A 224 -30.00 8.55 11.08
CA PRO A 224 -30.04 7.42 10.16
C PRO A 224 -28.70 7.25 9.47
N VAL A 225 -27.72 6.69 10.18
CA VAL A 225 -26.38 6.41 9.68
C VAL A 225 -26.00 4.96 9.96
N SER A 226 -25.40 4.29 8.99
CA SER A 226 -24.87 2.93 9.11
C SER A 226 -23.42 2.86 8.68
N LEU A 227 -22.68 1.89 9.21
CA LEU A 227 -21.28 1.62 8.85
C LEU A 227 -21.09 0.15 8.54
N HIS A 228 -20.56 -0.15 7.36
CA HIS A 228 -20.11 -1.47 7.01
C HIS A 228 -18.58 -1.51 6.97
N ILE A 229 -17.99 -2.46 7.67
CA ILE A 229 -16.53 -2.66 7.75
C ILE A 229 -16.19 -3.94 7.01
N TYR A 230 -15.44 -3.80 5.89
CA TYR A 230 -14.91 -4.92 5.12
C TYR A 230 -13.42 -5.12 5.45
N GLY A 231 -13.07 -6.30 5.87
CA GLY A 231 -11.70 -6.70 6.18
C GLY A 231 -11.67 -7.94 7.06
N GLN A 232 -10.60 -8.70 6.91
CA GLN A 232 -10.34 -9.85 7.78
C GLN A 232 -9.61 -9.43 9.03
N GLY A 233 -9.76 -10.20 10.11
CA GLY A 233 -9.06 -9.97 11.37
C GLY A 233 -8.82 -11.26 12.12
N GLU A 234 -7.97 -11.19 13.12
CA GLU A 234 -7.83 -12.28 14.07
C GLU A 234 -9.16 -12.51 14.81
N ALA A 235 -9.50 -13.77 15.06
CA ALA A 235 -10.78 -14.14 15.66
C ALA A 235 -11.09 -13.39 16.96
N ASN A 236 -10.08 -13.24 17.84
CA ASN A 236 -10.25 -12.53 19.11
C ASN A 236 -10.52 -11.02 18.91
N ALA A 237 -9.81 -10.37 17.97
CA ALA A 237 -9.99 -8.96 17.68
C ALA A 237 -11.38 -8.68 17.07
N THR A 238 -11.77 -9.52 16.10
CA THR A 238 -13.09 -9.45 15.47
C THR A 238 -14.21 -9.66 16.49
N ALA A 239 -14.09 -10.68 17.36
CA ALA A 239 -15.07 -10.97 18.41
C ALA A 239 -15.18 -9.83 19.43
N ALA A 240 -14.08 -9.16 19.77
CA ALA A 240 -14.10 -8.01 20.69
C ALA A 240 -14.89 -6.83 20.10
N LEU A 241 -14.66 -6.50 18.81
CA LEU A 241 -15.43 -5.46 18.12
C LEU A 241 -16.91 -5.84 18.02
N GLN A 242 -17.23 -7.08 17.63
CA GLN A 242 -18.62 -7.54 17.54
C GLN A 242 -19.35 -7.45 18.89
N LYS A 243 -18.69 -7.88 19.96
CA LYS A 243 -19.25 -7.76 21.32
C LYS A 243 -19.57 -6.31 21.70
N HIS A 244 -18.70 -5.36 21.34
CA HIS A 244 -18.95 -3.93 21.56
C HIS A 244 -20.17 -3.46 20.76
N ILE A 245 -20.23 -3.77 19.46
CA ILE A 245 -21.36 -3.46 18.57
C ILE A 245 -22.67 -3.96 19.17
N ASP A 246 -22.72 -5.24 19.53
CA ASP A 246 -23.93 -5.88 20.08
C ASP A 246 -24.34 -5.27 21.41
N SER A 247 -23.38 -5.04 22.33
CA SER A 247 -23.66 -4.53 23.68
C SER A 247 -24.23 -3.12 23.68
N LYS A 248 -23.95 -2.33 22.65
CA LYS A 248 -24.40 -0.94 22.48
C LYS A 248 -25.45 -0.79 21.39
N ASN A 249 -25.85 -1.88 20.75
CA ASN A 249 -26.81 -1.90 19.64
C ASN A 249 -26.46 -0.87 18.56
N LEU A 250 -25.18 -0.87 18.12
CA LEU A 250 -24.68 0.08 17.13
C LEU A 250 -25.10 -0.35 15.72
N ASN A 251 -25.44 0.61 14.87
CA ASN A 251 -25.73 0.36 13.45
C ASN A 251 -24.42 0.19 12.65
N ILE A 252 -23.65 -0.83 13.02
CA ILE A 252 -22.36 -1.20 12.41
C ILE A 252 -22.37 -2.69 12.09
N GLU A 253 -21.91 -3.06 10.89
CA GLU A 253 -21.77 -4.45 10.50
C GLU A 253 -20.33 -4.80 10.10
N LEU A 254 -19.78 -5.88 10.67
CA LEU A 254 -18.52 -6.48 10.24
C LEU A 254 -18.81 -7.46 9.10
N LYS A 255 -18.41 -7.11 7.87
CA LYS A 255 -18.74 -7.87 6.65
C LYS A 255 -17.69 -8.95 6.29
N GLY A 256 -16.54 -8.98 7.00
CA GLY A 256 -15.43 -9.89 6.65
C GLY A 256 -14.68 -9.47 5.38
N GLY A 257 -13.88 -10.39 4.83
CA GLY A 257 -13.13 -10.15 3.59
C GLY A 257 -14.04 -10.17 2.36
N VAL A 258 -13.64 -9.44 1.32
CA VAL A 258 -14.33 -9.41 0.02
C VAL A 258 -13.30 -9.39 -1.10
N ASP A 259 -13.55 -10.15 -2.17
CA ASP A 259 -12.64 -10.25 -3.31
C ASP A 259 -12.78 -9.08 -4.29
N ASN A 260 -13.96 -8.49 -4.40
CA ASN A 260 -14.25 -7.42 -5.35
C ASN A 260 -14.93 -6.22 -4.65
N ILE A 261 -14.14 -5.42 -3.97
CA ILE A 261 -14.62 -4.22 -3.30
C ILE A 261 -15.14 -3.16 -4.28
N ALA A 262 -14.58 -3.09 -5.50
CA ALA A 262 -14.99 -2.13 -6.52
C ALA A 262 -16.48 -2.26 -6.89
N ALA A 263 -17.03 -3.46 -6.85
CA ALA A 263 -18.45 -3.70 -7.14
C ALA A 263 -19.37 -3.21 -6.01
N LEU A 264 -18.85 -3.08 -4.79
CA LEU A 264 -19.63 -2.68 -3.62
C LEU A 264 -19.63 -1.17 -3.38
N LEU A 265 -18.55 -0.48 -3.75
CA LEU A 265 -18.38 0.97 -3.53
C LEU A 265 -19.61 1.80 -3.95
N PRO A 266 -20.30 1.53 -5.09
CA PRO A 266 -21.46 2.33 -5.51
C PRO A 266 -22.70 2.22 -4.59
N ALA A 267 -22.71 1.29 -3.65
CA ALA A 267 -23.83 1.13 -2.71
C ALA A 267 -23.71 2.01 -1.46
N TYR A 268 -22.62 2.78 -1.34
CA TYR A 268 -22.30 3.62 -0.19
C TYR A 268 -22.24 5.09 -0.59
N ASP A 269 -22.48 5.96 0.40
CA ASP A 269 -22.48 7.42 0.23
C ASP A 269 -21.11 8.03 0.53
N LEU A 270 -20.38 7.48 1.50
CA LEU A 270 -19.12 8.00 2.01
C LEU A 270 -18.17 6.86 2.38
N PHE A 271 -16.88 7.11 2.22
CA PHE A 271 -15.83 6.23 2.71
C PHE A 271 -15.24 6.78 4.02
N VAL A 272 -14.96 5.92 4.99
CA VAL A 272 -14.35 6.32 6.27
C VAL A 272 -13.14 5.48 6.61
N MET A 273 -12.08 6.13 7.13
CA MET A 273 -10.92 5.45 7.69
C MET A 273 -10.36 6.20 8.90
N SER A 274 -10.25 5.51 10.03
CA SER A 274 -9.82 6.04 11.33
C SER A 274 -8.42 5.61 11.74
N SER A 275 -7.55 5.33 10.77
CA SER A 275 -6.21 4.79 11.04
C SER A 275 -5.36 5.74 11.88
N LEU A 276 -4.57 5.16 12.81
CA LEU A 276 -3.58 5.89 13.63
C LEU A 276 -2.38 6.35 12.81
N TYR A 277 -1.98 5.55 11.85
CA TYR A 277 -0.95 5.83 10.85
C TYR A 277 -1.11 4.90 9.65
N GLU A 278 -0.54 5.26 8.52
CA GLU A 278 -0.53 4.49 7.27
C GLU A 278 0.78 4.73 6.52
N GLY A 279 1.20 3.74 5.74
CA GLY A 279 2.27 3.95 4.78
C GLY A 279 1.80 4.74 3.56
N PHE A 280 0.65 4.37 3.02
CA PHE A 280 0.02 5.05 1.89
C PHE A 280 -1.49 5.17 2.05
N GLY A 281 -2.19 4.05 2.24
CA GLY A 281 -3.65 4.02 2.27
C GLY A 281 -4.25 3.84 0.87
N ILE A 282 -4.15 2.62 0.33
CA ILE A 282 -4.69 2.29 -0.99
C ILE A 282 -6.22 2.44 -1.01
N ALA A 283 -6.91 1.91 0.00
CA ALA A 283 -8.37 1.91 0.05
C ALA A 283 -9.03 3.30 -0.02
N PRO A 284 -8.54 4.37 0.66
CA PRO A 284 -9.03 5.73 0.41
C PRO A 284 -8.86 6.20 -1.03
N VAL A 285 -7.74 5.84 -1.69
CA VAL A 285 -7.51 6.23 -3.09
C VAL A 285 -8.44 5.48 -4.04
N GLU A 286 -8.70 4.19 -3.79
CA GLU A 286 -9.69 3.39 -4.50
C GLU A 286 -11.10 3.99 -4.38
N ALA A 287 -11.50 4.33 -3.16
CA ALA A 287 -12.79 4.96 -2.89
C ALA A 287 -12.90 6.33 -3.56
N MET A 288 -11.83 7.14 -3.48
CA MET A 288 -11.74 8.45 -4.14
C MET A 288 -11.87 8.35 -5.65
N GLY A 289 -11.18 7.40 -6.28
CA GLY A 289 -11.24 7.18 -7.74
C GLY A 289 -12.61 6.72 -8.21
N MET A 290 -13.35 5.99 -7.38
CA MET A 290 -14.74 5.58 -7.62
C MET A 290 -15.75 6.72 -7.35
N GLY A 291 -15.31 7.83 -6.75
CA GLY A 291 -16.14 9.02 -6.51
C GLY A 291 -16.75 9.10 -5.12
N LEU A 292 -16.37 8.28 -4.15
CA LEU A 292 -16.84 8.43 -2.78
C LEU A 292 -16.13 9.61 -2.10
N PRO A 293 -16.84 10.58 -1.51
CA PRO A 293 -16.24 11.55 -0.62
C PRO A 293 -15.64 10.84 0.61
N LEU A 294 -14.50 11.33 1.07
CA LEU A 294 -13.68 10.67 2.09
C LEU A 294 -13.82 11.35 3.45
N LEU A 295 -13.99 10.54 4.51
CA LEU A 295 -13.91 10.92 5.91
C LEU A 295 -12.67 10.22 6.50
N LEU A 296 -11.61 10.96 6.79
CA LEU A 296 -10.33 10.38 7.16
C LEU A 296 -9.81 10.96 8.47
N SER A 297 -9.11 10.14 9.25
CA SER A 297 -8.36 10.65 10.39
C SER A 297 -7.32 11.70 9.92
N ASP A 298 -7.12 12.74 10.75
CA ASP A 298 -6.19 13.83 10.45
C ASP A 298 -4.73 13.39 10.64
N ILE A 299 -4.23 12.57 9.71
CA ILE A 299 -2.83 12.12 9.67
C ILE A 299 -2.13 12.59 8.40
N PRO A 300 -0.80 12.84 8.44
CA PRO A 300 -0.06 13.45 7.32
C PRO A 300 -0.25 12.72 5.99
N VAL A 301 -0.22 11.39 5.99
CA VAL A 301 -0.33 10.60 4.76
C VAL A 301 -1.68 10.78 4.08
N PHE A 302 -2.78 10.91 4.83
CA PHE A 302 -4.10 11.09 4.24
C PHE A 302 -4.25 12.47 3.59
N LYS A 303 -3.68 13.51 4.18
CA LYS A 303 -3.60 14.84 3.54
C LYS A 303 -2.77 14.77 2.25
N GLU A 304 -1.64 14.09 2.29
CA GLU A 304 -0.74 13.92 1.15
C GLU A 304 -1.43 13.20 -0.02
N ILE A 305 -2.11 12.06 0.23
CA ILE A 305 -2.70 11.25 -0.85
C ILE A 305 -4.01 11.82 -1.38
N THR A 306 -4.70 12.63 -0.61
CA THR A 306 -5.95 13.27 -1.05
C THR A 306 -5.74 14.70 -1.55
N TYR A 307 -4.53 15.25 -1.41
CA TYR A 307 -4.28 16.66 -1.69
C TYR A 307 -5.28 17.56 -0.93
N ASP A 308 -5.51 17.25 0.34
CA ASP A 308 -6.51 17.86 1.23
C ASP A 308 -7.98 17.78 0.73
N ASN A 309 -8.26 16.94 -0.28
CA ASN A 309 -9.62 16.73 -0.80
C ASN A 309 -10.35 15.62 -0.02
N ALA A 310 -10.49 15.81 1.28
CA ALA A 310 -11.25 14.94 2.19
C ALA A 310 -11.79 15.77 3.36
N LEU A 311 -12.72 15.20 4.12
CA LEU A 311 -13.13 15.73 5.40
C LEU A 311 -12.32 15.00 6.48
N PHE A 312 -11.59 15.75 7.28
CA PHE A 312 -10.69 15.20 8.30
C PHE A 312 -11.29 15.31 9.70
N PHE A 313 -11.01 14.31 10.54
CA PHE A 313 -11.41 14.30 11.94
C PHE A 313 -10.23 13.92 12.85
N ASN A 314 -10.22 14.50 14.04
CA ASN A 314 -9.21 14.25 15.07
C ASN A 314 -9.51 12.95 15.81
N LEU A 315 -8.50 12.12 16.04
CA LEU A 315 -8.60 10.85 16.75
C LEU A 315 -8.65 10.98 18.28
N ASP A 316 -8.32 12.16 18.81
CA ASP A 316 -8.32 12.38 20.27
C ASP A 316 -9.74 12.50 20.84
N ASP A 317 -10.73 12.88 20.02
CA ASP A 317 -12.11 13.08 20.44
C ASP A 317 -13.09 12.46 19.43
N PRO A 318 -13.80 11.37 19.77
CA PRO A 318 -14.85 10.80 18.92
C PRO A 318 -15.98 11.78 18.55
N MET A 319 -16.19 12.81 19.36
CA MET A 319 -17.21 13.84 19.09
C MET A 319 -16.86 14.69 17.86
N ASP A 320 -15.60 14.75 17.44
CA ASP A 320 -15.23 15.43 16.21
C ASP A 320 -15.82 14.73 14.98
N PHE A 321 -15.75 13.40 14.93
CA PHE A 321 -16.43 12.62 13.90
C PHE A 321 -17.96 12.73 13.97
N VAL A 322 -18.53 12.76 15.19
CA VAL A 322 -19.99 12.94 15.38
C VAL A 322 -20.45 14.27 14.78
N LYS A 323 -19.75 15.38 15.09
CA LYS A 323 -20.04 16.70 14.51
C LYS A 323 -19.92 16.71 13.00
N LEU A 324 -18.92 15.98 12.46
CA LEU A 324 -18.73 15.85 11.03
C LEU A 324 -19.95 15.19 10.36
N ILE A 325 -20.44 14.07 10.89
CA ILE A 325 -21.64 13.39 10.39
C ILE A 325 -22.90 14.28 10.54
N GLN A 326 -23.06 14.98 11.65
CA GLN A 326 -24.17 15.94 11.84
C GLN A 326 -24.14 17.03 10.78
N ASN A 327 -22.99 17.66 10.54
CA ASN A 327 -22.82 18.69 9.53
C ASN A 327 -23.10 18.17 8.10
N ILE A 328 -22.73 16.91 7.82
CA ILE A 328 -23.08 16.25 6.55
C ILE A 328 -24.59 16.08 6.42
N SER A 329 -25.27 15.60 7.47
CA SER A 329 -26.73 15.42 7.48
C SER A 329 -27.48 16.74 7.29
N GLU A 330 -26.88 17.85 7.68
CA GLU A 330 -27.39 19.22 7.51
C GLU A 330 -26.96 19.87 6.17
N ASN A 331 -26.35 19.13 5.24
CA ASN A 331 -25.85 19.58 3.94
C ASN A 331 -24.84 20.76 4.02
N LYS A 332 -24.01 20.82 5.07
CA LYS A 332 -23.02 21.88 5.25
C LYS A 332 -21.75 21.71 4.40
N TYR A 333 -21.60 20.58 3.73
CA TYR A 333 -20.44 20.28 2.87
C TYR A 333 -20.86 20.05 1.41
N ASP A 334 -20.07 20.55 0.47
CA ASP A 334 -20.24 20.25 -0.95
C ASP A 334 -19.59 18.89 -1.29
N LEU A 335 -20.30 17.80 -0.95
CA LEU A 335 -19.84 16.44 -1.18
C LEU A 335 -19.71 16.13 -2.67
N LYS A 336 -20.52 16.80 -3.52
CA LYS A 336 -20.46 16.64 -4.98
C LYS A 336 -19.12 17.16 -5.52
N ASN A 337 -18.69 18.32 -5.05
CA ASN A 337 -17.39 18.87 -5.45
C ASN A 337 -16.23 18.01 -4.93
N LEU A 338 -16.30 17.52 -3.67
CA LEU A 338 -15.30 16.60 -3.11
C LEU A 338 -15.17 15.32 -3.94
N SER A 339 -16.30 14.74 -4.35
CA SER A 339 -16.35 13.56 -5.22
C SER A 339 -15.71 13.85 -6.59
N ALA A 340 -16.17 14.89 -7.29
CA ALA A 340 -15.70 15.22 -8.65
C ALA A 340 -14.19 15.49 -8.65
N ARG A 341 -13.69 16.28 -7.70
CA ARG A 341 -12.27 16.56 -7.54
C ARG A 341 -11.48 15.30 -7.16
N GLY A 342 -12.03 14.44 -6.32
CA GLY A 342 -11.41 13.18 -5.94
C GLY A 342 -11.18 12.25 -7.13
N ILE A 343 -12.18 12.10 -8.01
CA ILE A 343 -12.06 11.34 -9.25
C ILE A 343 -10.94 11.88 -10.14
N GLN A 344 -10.88 13.21 -10.28
CA GLN A 344 -9.85 13.86 -11.08
C GLN A 344 -8.45 13.59 -10.49
N LEU A 345 -8.25 13.80 -9.19
CA LEU A 345 -6.98 13.56 -8.49
C LEU A 345 -6.53 12.09 -8.60
N ALA A 346 -7.48 11.15 -8.46
CA ALA A 346 -7.15 9.73 -8.58
C ALA A 346 -6.61 9.40 -9.99
N LYS A 347 -7.24 9.89 -11.04
CA LYS A 347 -6.80 9.70 -12.43
C LYS A 347 -5.46 10.37 -12.72
N GLU A 348 -5.24 11.59 -12.23
CA GLU A 348 -4.03 12.36 -12.50
C GLU A 348 -2.79 11.84 -11.76
N HIS A 349 -2.96 11.10 -10.65
CA HIS A 349 -1.83 10.78 -9.78
C HIS A 349 -1.65 9.31 -9.49
N TYR A 350 -2.69 8.46 -9.65
CA TYR A 350 -2.70 7.10 -9.12
C TYR A 350 -3.02 6.02 -10.15
N SER A 351 -2.94 6.34 -11.46
CA SER A 351 -3.04 5.32 -12.49
C SER A 351 -1.79 4.45 -12.52
N LYS A 352 -1.95 3.19 -12.93
CA LYS A 352 -0.86 2.24 -13.13
C LYS A 352 0.17 2.75 -14.15
N GLU A 353 -0.29 3.44 -15.19
CA GLU A 353 0.56 4.03 -16.22
C GLU A 353 1.53 5.07 -15.63
N ILE A 354 1.02 6.04 -14.87
CA ILE A 354 1.85 7.06 -14.19
C ILE A 354 2.84 6.42 -13.22
N TYR A 355 2.41 5.39 -12.50
CA TYR A 355 3.30 4.66 -11.58
C TYR A 355 4.46 4.00 -12.35
N LEU A 356 4.15 3.30 -13.44
CA LEU A 356 5.15 2.60 -14.26
C LEU A 356 6.12 3.57 -14.94
N GLU A 357 5.64 4.69 -15.47
CA GLU A 357 6.50 5.74 -16.02
C GLU A 357 7.54 6.22 -15.00
N LYS A 358 7.09 6.55 -13.80
CA LYS A 358 7.98 7.00 -12.71
C LYS A 358 8.92 5.89 -12.24
N LEU A 359 8.43 4.64 -12.11
CA LEU A 359 9.26 3.51 -11.72
C LEU A 359 10.37 3.26 -12.75
N PHE A 360 10.05 3.30 -14.03
CA PHE A 360 11.05 3.13 -15.09
C PHE A 360 12.08 4.25 -15.11
N LEU A 361 11.67 5.50 -14.92
CA LEU A 361 12.61 6.62 -14.77
C LEU A 361 13.56 6.43 -13.59
N ILE A 362 13.07 5.92 -12.46
CA ILE A 362 13.92 5.59 -11.30
C ILE A 362 14.92 4.48 -11.69
N TYR A 363 14.47 3.42 -12.35
CA TYR A 363 15.34 2.31 -12.76
C TYR A 363 16.42 2.78 -13.74
N ASP A 364 16.06 3.57 -14.73
CA ASP A 364 16.99 4.10 -15.72
C ASP A 364 18.07 4.99 -15.04
N GLN A 365 17.69 5.90 -14.13
CA GLN A 365 18.63 6.70 -13.33
C GLN A 365 19.59 5.87 -12.46
N LEU A 366 19.15 4.71 -11.98
CA LEU A 366 19.98 3.84 -11.14
C LEU A 366 20.97 3.00 -11.96
N THR A 367 20.61 2.61 -13.17
CA THR A 367 21.45 1.80 -14.05
C THR A 367 22.47 2.63 -14.84
N GLU A 368 22.11 3.83 -15.30
CA GLU A 368 23.03 4.75 -15.99
C GLU A 368 24.18 5.23 -15.09
N SER A 369 23.94 5.41 -13.81
CA SER A 369 24.95 5.89 -12.84
C SER A 369 26.05 4.88 -12.52
N THR A 370 26.00 3.66 -13.05
CA THR A 370 27.01 2.61 -12.84
C THR A 370 27.99 2.51 -14.01
N GLU A 371 27.80 3.26 -15.09
CA GLU A 371 28.70 3.28 -16.26
C GLU A 371 29.79 4.38 -16.18
N GLU A 372 29.72 5.27 -15.17
CA GLU A 372 30.79 6.23 -14.82
C GLU A 372 31.68 5.69 -13.66
#